data_6cc4ad6856315cb991b5add45a0f2441
#
_entry.id   6cc4ad6856315cb991b5add45a0f2441
#
_cell.length_a   1.000
_cell.length_b   1.000
_cell.length_c   1.000
_cell.angle_alpha   90.00
_cell.angle_beta   90.00
_cell.angle_gamma   90.00
#
_symmetry.space_group_name_H-M   'P 1'
#
loop_
_entity.id
_entity.type
_entity.pdbx_description
1 polymer ?
#
loop_
_entity_poly.entity_id
_entity_poly.type
_entity_poly.pdbx_seq_one_letter_code
_entity_poly.pdbx_strand_id
1 'polypeptide(L)'
;MGHAIVVALFLHLLGVAIWIGGMIFAHFCLRPALEDLSPQLRLPLWESVFGRFFNWVGVSVIVILLTGGFLLMQFGGGHASWPLHAMAGIGVLMMLIFGHIRFALFPRVRRAVQAQRWPDGARAVGTVRRLVVVNTVLGIVTIGVAVMSRGF
;
A
#
# COMPACT_ATOMS: atom_id res chain seq x y z
N MET A 1 4.58 -8.96 28.05
CA MET A 1 3.61 -8.66 26.97
C MET A 1 2.64 -9.83 26.85
N GLY A 2 1.32 -9.57 26.82
CA GLY A 2 0.34 -10.65 26.62
C GLY A 2 0.48 -11.26 25.22
N HIS A 3 0.24 -12.57 25.09
CA HIS A 3 0.31 -13.27 23.79
C HIS A 3 -0.48 -12.58 22.70
N ALA A 4 -1.63 -11.98 23.01
CA ALA A 4 -2.46 -11.25 22.06
C ALA A 4 -1.73 -10.03 21.42
N ILE A 5 -0.96 -9.28 22.23
CA ILE A 5 -0.18 -8.13 21.71
C ILE A 5 0.91 -8.60 20.76
N VAL A 6 1.61 -9.70 21.10
CA VAL A 6 2.66 -10.26 20.23
C VAL A 6 2.09 -10.72 18.90
N VAL A 7 0.98 -11.44 18.91
CA VAL A 7 0.30 -11.90 17.69
C VAL A 7 -0.21 -10.72 16.87
N ALA A 8 -0.84 -9.73 17.49
CA ALA A 8 -1.31 -8.54 16.80
C ALA A 8 -0.16 -7.75 16.15
N LEU A 9 0.96 -7.59 16.86
CA LEU A 9 2.15 -6.93 16.32
C LEU A 9 2.74 -7.70 15.13
N PHE A 10 2.84 -9.03 15.24
CA PHE A 10 3.31 -9.88 14.14
C PHE A 10 2.45 -9.73 12.89
N LEU A 11 1.13 -9.84 13.03
CA LEU A 11 0.20 -9.70 11.91
C LEU A 11 0.22 -8.28 11.32
N HIS A 12 0.34 -7.27 12.17
CA HIS A 12 0.49 -5.87 11.74
C HIS A 12 1.73 -5.68 10.88
N LEU A 13 2.88 -6.13 11.36
CA LEU A 13 4.15 -6.04 10.65
C LEU A 13 4.14 -6.86 9.34
N LEU A 14 3.51 -8.05 9.34
CA LEU A 14 3.37 -8.86 8.14
C LEU A 14 2.54 -8.12 7.07
N GLY A 15 1.42 -7.51 7.46
CA GLY A 15 0.61 -6.70 6.55
C GLY A 15 1.39 -5.51 5.99
N VAL A 16 2.14 -4.81 6.84
CA VAL A 16 3.02 -3.70 6.42
C VAL A 16 4.09 -4.17 5.44
N ALA A 17 4.73 -5.31 5.70
CA ALA A 17 5.76 -5.87 4.84
C ALA A 17 5.22 -6.25 3.45
N ILE A 18 4.05 -6.88 3.39
CA ILE A 18 3.37 -7.22 2.12
C ILE A 18 3.03 -5.95 1.33
N TRP A 19 2.46 -4.96 1.99
CA TRP A 19 2.01 -3.74 1.31
C TRP A 19 3.19 -2.90 0.83
N ILE A 20 4.09 -2.50 1.71
CA ILE A 20 5.21 -1.61 1.38
C ILE A 20 6.23 -2.34 0.51
N GLY A 21 6.58 -3.59 0.85
CA GLY A 21 7.49 -4.41 0.06
C GLY A 21 7.00 -4.66 -1.35
N GLY A 22 5.70 -4.91 -1.52
CA GLY A 22 5.09 -5.07 -2.85
C GLY A 22 5.12 -3.78 -3.68
N MET A 23 4.92 -2.61 -3.07
CA MET A 23 5.06 -1.32 -3.77
C MET A 23 6.50 -1.04 -4.20
N ILE A 24 7.47 -1.33 -3.33
CA ILE A 24 8.90 -1.20 -3.63
C ILE A 24 9.28 -2.12 -4.79
N PHE A 25 8.88 -3.40 -4.72
CA PHE A 25 9.12 -4.37 -5.79
C PHE A 25 8.51 -3.91 -7.13
N ALA A 26 7.25 -3.45 -7.11
CA ALA A 26 6.58 -2.98 -8.32
C ALA A 26 7.30 -1.78 -8.96
N HIS A 27 7.84 -0.87 -8.14
CA HIS A 27 8.53 0.32 -8.64
C HIS A 27 9.95 0.03 -9.13
N PHE A 28 10.75 -0.70 -8.37
CA PHE A 28 12.18 -0.87 -8.63
C PHE A 28 12.53 -2.13 -9.45
N CYS A 29 11.70 -3.16 -9.41
CA CYS A 29 11.97 -4.40 -10.12
C CYS A 29 11.01 -4.59 -11.30
N LEU A 30 9.71 -4.57 -11.06
CA LEU A 30 8.72 -4.88 -12.10
C LEU A 30 8.66 -3.80 -13.18
N ARG A 31 8.67 -2.53 -12.81
CA ARG A 31 8.60 -1.41 -13.77
C ARG A 31 9.74 -1.46 -14.79
N PRO A 32 11.02 -1.52 -14.41
CA PRO A 32 12.12 -1.57 -15.38
C PRO A 32 12.03 -2.80 -16.28
N ALA A 33 11.67 -3.96 -15.73
CA ALA A 33 11.54 -5.21 -16.47
C ALA A 33 10.46 -5.16 -17.58
N LEU A 34 9.52 -4.24 -17.50
CA LEU A 34 8.42 -4.09 -18.46
C LEU A 34 8.62 -2.91 -19.44
N GLU A 35 9.69 -2.11 -19.29
CA GLU A 35 9.89 -0.88 -20.09
C GLU A 35 10.10 -1.19 -21.58
N ASP A 36 10.77 -2.29 -21.89
CA ASP A 36 11.07 -2.70 -23.27
C ASP A 36 9.88 -3.37 -24.00
N LEU A 37 8.81 -3.66 -23.28
CA LEU A 37 7.63 -4.27 -23.87
C LEU A 37 6.76 -3.22 -24.59
N SER A 38 6.18 -3.64 -25.73
CA SER A 38 5.19 -2.83 -26.42
C SER A 38 3.97 -2.55 -25.51
N PRO A 39 3.26 -1.42 -25.69
CA PRO A 39 2.08 -1.10 -24.90
C PRO A 39 1.02 -2.22 -24.89
N GLN A 40 0.87 -2.94 -25.97
CA GLN A 40 -0.09 -4.04 -26.15
C GLN A 40 0.21 -5.24 -25.24
N LEU A 41 1.48 -5.45 -24.88
CA LEU A 41 1.90 -6.50 -23.96
C LEU A 41 2.03 -5.97 -22.53
N ARG A 42 2.60 -4.79 -22.37
CA ARG A 42 2.90 -4.18 -21.08
C ARG A 42 1.64 -3.83 -20.27
N LEU A 43 0.62 -3.25 -20.91
CA LEU A 43 -0.56 -2.77 -20.17
C LEU A 43 -1.44 -3.90 -19.63
N PRO A 44 -1.72 -5.00 -20.36
CA PRO A 44 -2.38 -6.17 -19.78
C PRO A 44 -1.59 -6.81 -18.62
N LEU A 45 -0.25 -6.81 -18.68
CA LEU A 45 0.57 -7.27 -17.56
C LEU A 45 0.39 -6.38 -16.34
N TRP A 46 0.43 -5.06 -16.50
CA TRP A 46 0.15 -4.14 -15.38
C TRP A 46 -1.25 -4.34 -14.80
N GLU A 47 -2.27 -4.52 -15.64
CA GLU A 47 -3.64 -4.81 -15.18
C GLU A 47 -3.67 -6.09 -14.33
N SER A 48 -3.08 -7.17 -14.84
CA SER A 48 -3.03 -8.46 -14.14
C SER A 48 -2.30 -8.38 -12.80
N VAL A 49 -1.13 -7.73 -12.78
CA VAL A 49 -0.32 -7.55 -11.56
C VAL A 49 -1.07 -6.69 -10.54
N PHE A 50 -1.59 -5.53 -10.96
CA PHE A 50 -2.36 -4.65 -10.06
C PHE A 50 -3.60 -5.35 -9.52
N GLY A 51 -4.32 -6.11 -10.34
CA GLY A 51 -5.49 -6.84 -9.87
C GLY A 51 -5.18 -7.81 -8.72
N ARG A 52 -4.11 -8.58 -8.85
CA ARG A 52 -3.65 -9.51 -7.80
C ARG A 52 -3.08 -8.77 -6.60
N PHE A 53 -2.19 -7.82 -6.85
CA PHE A 53 -1.52 -7.06 -5.79
C PHE A 53 -2.52 -6.28 -4.92
N PHE A 54 -3.49 -5.60 -5.54
CA PHE A 54 -4.48 -4.84 -4.78
C PHE A 54 -5.42 -5.72 -3.94
N ASN A 55 -5.63 -6.99 -4.32
CA ASN A 55 -6.34 -7.92 -3.46
C ASN A 55 -5.52 -8.25 -2.20
N TRP A 56 -4.21 -8.53 -2.35
CA TRP A 56 -3.31 -8.75 -1.21
C TRP A 56 -3.20 -7.51 -0.32
N VAL A 57 -3.07 -6.32 -0.91
CA VAL A 57 -3.06 -5.05 -0.17
C VAL A 57 -4.39 -4.84 0.54
N GLY A 58 -5.53 -5.15 -0.08
CA GLY A 58 -6.84 -5.06 0.56
C GLY A 58 -6.94 -5.91 1.83
N VAL A 59 -6.46 -7.15 1.78
CA VAL A 59 -6.37 -8.02 2.98
C VAL A 59 -5.42 -7.41 4.01
N SER A 60 -4.23 -6.94 3.58
CA SER A 60 -3.26 -6.31 4.46
C SER A 60 -3.83 -5.07 5.15
N VAL A 61 -4.57 -4.22 4.44
CA VAL A 61 -5.23 -3.02 4.99
C VAL A 61 -6.20 -3.39 6.11
N ILE A 62 -7.03 -4.43 5.91
CA ILE A 62 -7.96 -4.91 6.95
C ILE A 62 -7.18 -5.40 8.17
N VAL A 63 -6.17 -6.22 7.96
CA VAL A 63 -5.32 -6.75 9.04
C VAL A 63 -4.63 -5.62 9.80
N ILE A 64 -4.02 -4.67 9.08
CA ILE A 64 -3.34 -3.51 9.67
C ILE A 64 -4.32 -2.64 10.47
N LEU A 65 -5.52 -2.41 9.95
CA LEU A 65 -6.53 -1.59 10.62
C LEU A 65 -6.97 -2.23 11.94
N LEU A 66 -7.30 -3.53 11.92
CA LEU A 66 -7.74 -4.26 13.11
C LEU A 66 -6.63 -4.38 14.16
N THR A 67 -5.45 -4.81 13.73
CA THR A 67 -4.31 -4.98 14.64
C THR A 67 -3.75 -3.64 15.12
N GLY A 68 -3.66 -2.64 14.27
CA GLY A 68 -3.21 -1.29 14.62
C GLY A 68 -4.16 -0.60 15.59
N GLY A 69 -5.48 -0.71 15.38
CA GLY A 69 -6.49 -0.21 16.31
C GLY A 69 -6.41 -0.89 17.66
N PHE A 70 -6.27 -2.23 17.69
CA PHE A 70 -6.07 -2.99 18.91
C PHE A 70 -4.80 -2.54 19.66
N LEU A 71 -3.66 -2.46 18.94
CA LEU A 71 -2.39 -2.04 19.54
C LEU A 71 -2.46 -0.61 20.07
N LEU A 72 -3.08 0.32 19.33
CA LEU A 72 -3.26 1.70 19.81
C LEU A 72 -4.03 1.74 21.11
N MET A 73 -5.10 0.96 21.26
CA MET A 73 -5.86 0.86 22.52
C MET A 73 -5.03 0.30 23.66
N GLN A 74 -4.21 -0.74 23.41
CA GLN A 74 -3.34 -1.34 24.43
C GLN A 74 -2.22 -0.40 24.89
N PHE A 75 -1.76 0.50 24.02
CA PHE A 75 -0.68 1.46 24.32
C PHE A 75 -1.19 2.87 24.73
N GLY A 76 -2.41 2.96 25.24
CA GLY A 76 -2.94 4.19 25.85
C GLY A 76 -4.09 4.85 25.10
N GLY A 77 -4.54 4.33 23.98
CA GLY A 77 -5.67 4.87 23.22
C GLY A 77 -5.48 6.33 22.86
N GLY A 78 -6.41 7.19 23.27
CA GLY A 78 -6.34 8.64 23.09
C GLY A 78 -5.20 9.32 23.83
N HIS A 79 -4.61 8.68 24.85
CA HIS A 79 -3.45 9.17 25.61
C HIS A 79 -2.12 8.55 25.15
N ALA A 80 -2.13 7.80 24.06
CA ALA A 80 -0.92 7.25 23.46
C ALA A 80 0.07 8.36 23.06
N SER A 81 1.36 7.99 22.94
CA SER A 81 2.39 8.93 22.56
C SER A 81 2.12 9.52 21.15
N TRP A 82 2.58 10.75 20.90
CA TRP A 82 2.36 11.41 19.61
C TRP A 82 2.84 10.59 18.39
N PRO A 83 3.95 9.80 18.44
CA PRO A 83 4.35 9.00 17.30
C PRO A 83 3.31 7.93 16.91
N LEU A 84 2.63 7.33 17.90
CA LEU A 84 1.57 6.36 17.62
C LEU A 84 0.39 7.01 16.89
N HIS A 85 0.00 8.22 17.30
CA HIS A 85 -1.05 8.98 16.59
C HIS A 85 -0.61 9.41 15.19
N ALA A 86 0.66 9.82 15.03
CA ALA A 86 1.22 10.15 13.72
C ALA A 86 1.20 8.92 12.79
N MET A 87 1.64 7.74 13.27
CA MET A 87 1.56 6.49 12.51
C MET A 87 0.13 6.13 12.11
N ALA A 88 -0.83 6.27 13.04
CA ALA A 88 -2.23 6.01 12.76
C ALA A 88 -2.77 6.98 11.69
N GLY A 89 -2.47 8.27 11.79
CA GLY A 89 -2.89 9.29 10.83
C GLY A 89 -2.31 9.07 9.43
N ILE A 90 -1.00 8.80 9.34
CA ILE A 90 -0.34 8.49 8.06
C ILE A 90 -0.92 7.18 7.50
N GLY A 91 -1.13 6.16 8.33
CA GLY A 91 -1.73 4.89 7.92
C GLY A 91 -3.13 5.07 7.32
N VAL A 92 -3.98 5.87 7.96
CA VAL A 92 -5.32 6.21 7.43
C VAL A 92 -5.20 6.93 6.08
N LEU A 93 -4.31 7.92 5.96
CA LEU A 93 -4.07 8.60 4.68
C LEU A 93 -3.64 7.61 3.59
N MET A 94 -2.73 6.70 3.89
CA MET A 94 -2.30 5.64 2.96
C MET A 94 -3.46 4.75 2.54
N MET A 95 -4.36 4.39 3.46
CA MET A 95 -5.56 3.59 3.16
C MET A 95 -6.54 4.34 2.25
N LEU A 96 -6.72 5.64 2.46
CA LEU A 96 -7.55 6.48 1.59
C LEU A 96 -6.96 6.58 0.17
N ILE A 97 -5.65 6.77 0.04
CA ILE A 97 -4.95 6.77 -1.25
C ILE A 97 -5.12 5.41 -1.94
N PHE A 98 -4.94 4.30 -1.21
CA PHE A 98 -5.16 2.95 -1.74
C PHE A 98 -6.60 2.74 -2.20
N GLY A 99 -7.58 3.17 -1.41
CA GLY A 99 -9.00 3.10 -1.76
C GLY A 99 -9.30 3.88 -3.05
N HIS A 100 -8.74 5.09 -3.20
CA HIS A 100 -8.85 5.85 -4.44
C HIS A 100 -8.23 5.12 -5.64
N ILE A 101 -7.02 4.56 -5.48
CA ILE A 101 -6.38 3.77 -6.53
C ILE A 101 -7.25 2.56 -6.91
N ARG A 102 -7.71 1.80 -5.93
CA ARG A 102 -8.43 0.53 -6.12
C ARG A 102 -9.79 0.72 -6.78
N PHE A 103 -10.55 1.72 -6.35
CA PHE A 103 -11.95 1.89 -6.74
C PHE A 103 -12.18 2.94 -7.83
N ALA A 104 -11.29 3.94 -7.97
CA ALA A 104 -11.43 4.98 -8.99
C ALA A 104 -10.46 4.82 -10.16
N LEU A 105 -9.17 4.55 -9.91
CA LEU A 105 -8.15 4.54 -10.97
C LEU A 105 -7.98 3.17 -11.62
N PHE A 106 -7.95 2.11 -10.87
CA PHE A 106 -7.76 0.75 -11.41
C PHE A 106 -8.88 0.33 -12.38
N PRO A 107 -10.16 0.64 -12.15
CA PRO A 107 -11.21 0.40 -13.15
C PRO A 107 -11.00 1.16 -14.46
N ARG A 108 -10.32 2.31 -14.45
CA ARG A 108 -9.97 3.05 -15.69
C ARG A 108 -8.89 2.30 -16.47
N VAL A 109 -7.87 1.76 -15.78
CA VAL A 109 -6.84 0.90 -16.39
C VAL A 109 -7.52 -0.28 -17.06
N ARG A 110 -8.36 -1.02 -16.34
CA ARG A 110 -9.07 -2.20 -16.84
C ARG A 110 -9.92 -1.88 -18.08
N ARG A 111 -10.73 -0.84 -18.05
CA ARG A 111 -11.56 -0.43 -19.19
C ARG A 111 -10.74 -0.02 -20.40
N ALA A 112 -9.61 0.66 -20.21
CA ALA A 112 -8.74 1.06 -21.32
C ALA A 112 -8.07 -0.14 -21.97
N VAL A 113 -7.61 -1.12 -21.17
CA VAL A 113 -7.01 -2.37 -21.67
C VAL A 113 -8.04 -3.19 -22.44
N GLN A 114 -9.23 -3.40 -21.88
CA GLN A 114 -10.31 -4.16 -22.53
C GLN A 114 -10.78 -3.52 -23.85
N ALA A 115 -10.80 -2.18 -23.91
CA ALA A 115 -11.13 -1.44 -25.12
C ALA A 115 -9.94 -1.23 -26.07
N GLN A 116 -8.76 -1.80 -25.76
CA GLN A 116 -7.52 -1.65 -26.54
C GLN A 116 -7.10 -0.18 -26.76
N ARG A 117 -7.51 0.72 -25.86
CA ARG A 117 -7.14 2.14 -25.90
C ARG A 117 -5.80 2.36 -25.20
N TRP A 118 -4.71 1.98 -25.85
CA TRP A 118 -3.37 1.94 -25.28
C TRP A 118 -2.88 3.29 -24.73
N PRO A 119 -3.09 4.45 -25.40
CA PRO A 119 -2.70 5.75 -24.84
C PRO A 119 -3.42 6.08 -23.53
N ASP A 120 -4.71 5.75 -23.42
CA ASP A 120 -5.51 5.96 -22.22
C ASP A 120 -5.07 5.05 -21.09
N GLY A 121 -4.80 3.78 -21.41
CA GLY A 121 -4.26 2.79 -20.49
C GLY A 121 -2.91 3.21 -19.93
N ALA A 122 -2.00 3.69 -20.76
CA ALA A 122 -0.69 4.18 -20.36
C ALA A 122 -0.79 5.38 -19.40
N ARG A 123 -1.68 6.32 -19.67
CA ARG A 123 -1.95 7.47 -18.79
C ARG A 123 -2.52 7.01 -17.44
N ALA A 124 -3.49 6.10 -17.44
CA ALA A 124 -4.11 5.57 -16.23
C ALA A 124 -3.09 4.80 -15.36
N VAL A 125 -2.29 3.91 -15.96
CA VAL A 125 -1.19 3.21 -15.27
C VAL A 125 -0.18 4.20 -14.71
N GLY A 126 0.20 5.24 -15.46
CA GLY A 126 1.10 6.29 -15.01
C GLY A 126 0.59 7.02 -13.77
N THR A 127 -0.73 7.29 -13.69
CA THR A 127 -1.35 7.92 -12.51
C THR A 127 -1.35 6.98 -11.31
N VAL A 128 -1.73 5.70 -11.48
CA VAL A 128 -1.65 4.68 -10.44
C VAL A 128 -0.24 4.61 -9.87
N ARG A 129 0.77 4.52 -10.74
CA ARG A 129 2.18 4.41 -10.33
C ARG A 129 2.66 5.63 -9.52
N ARG A 130 2.27 6.85 -9.90
CA ARG A 130 2.62 8.06 -9.13
C ARG A 130 2.05 8.00 -7.70
N LEU A 131 0.79 7.62 -7.54
CA LEU A 131 0.18 7.47 -6.22
C LEU A 131 0.77 6.31 -5.41
N VAL A 132 1.17 5.22 -6.08
CA VAL A 132 1.89 4.12 -5.42
C VAL A 132 3.24 4.61 -4.87
N VAL A 133 3.98 5.45 -5.61
CA VAL A 133 5.23 6.06 -5.12
C VAL A 133 4.97 6.96 -3.91
N VAL A 134 3.95 7.82 -3.97
CA VAL A 134 3.56 8.65 -2.81
C VAL A 134 3.26 7.77 -1.59
N ASN A 135 2.49 6.71 -1.80
CA ASN A 135 2.15 5.76 -0.73
C ASN A 135 3.37 5.01 -0.19
N THR A 136 4.33 4.69 -1.05
CA THR A 136 5.61 4.06 -0.64
C THR A 136 6.41 5.00 0.26
N VAL A 137 6.53 6.27 -0.10
CA VAL A 137 7.23 7.27 0.71
C VAL A 137 6.56 7.44 2.08
N LEU A 138 5.23 7.55 2.11
CA LEU A 138 4.47 7.62 3.36
C LEU A 138 4.69 6.37 4.23
N GLY A 139 4.73 5.18 3.62
CA GLY A 139 5.01 3.93 4.32
C GLY A 139 6.40 3.90 4.93
N ILE A 140 7.44 4.34 4.20
CA ILE A 140 8.81 4.43 4.72
C ILE A 140 8.88 5.43 5.87
N VAL A 141 8.24 6.60 5.74
CA VAL A 141 8.14 7.59 6.83
C VAL A 141 7.48 6.99 8.07
N THR A 142 6.38 6.23 7.88
CA THR A 142 5.69 5.57 9.00
C THR A 142 6.60 4.58 9.72
N ILE A 143 7.39 3.79 8.99
CA ILE A 143 8.39 2.89 9.59
C ILE A 143 9.43 3.69 10.37
N GLY A 144 9.92 4.81 9.81
CA GLY A 144 10.87 5.70 10.50
C GLY A 144 10.31 6.23 11.83
N VAL A 145 9.06 6.71 11.81
CA VAL A 145 8.36 7.18 13.04
C VAL A 145 8.22 6.05 14.06
N ALA A 146 7.90 4.83 13.59
CA ALA A 146 7.79 3.65 14.47
C ALA A 146 9.12 3.31 15.17
N VAL A 147 10.22 3.37 14.45
CA VAL A 147 11.56 3.11 15.00
C VAL A 147 11.94 4.19 16.00
N MET A 148 11.78 5.47 15.65
CA MET A 148 12.09 6.61 16.54
C MET A 148 11.23 6.62 17.82
N SER A 149 10.01 6.09 17.78
CA SER A 149 9.12 6.04 18.95
C SER A 149 9.60 5.07 20.05
N ARG A 150 10.52 4.16 19.74
CA ARG A 150 11.05 3.17 20.68
C ARG A 150 12.23 3.69 21.52
N GLY A 151 12.63 4.94 21.30
CA GLY A 151 13.67 5.64 22.10
C GLY A 151 14.98 4.87 22.14
N PHE A 152 15.86 5.17 21.20
CA PHE A 152 17.30 4.91 21.42
C PHE A 152 17.88 6.04 22.27
#